data_d6a704afcc34f646023938d40ff3c665
#
_entry.id   d6a704afcc34f646023938d40ff3c665
#
_cell.length_a   1.000
_cell.length_b   1.000
_cell.length_c   1.000
_cell.angle_alpha   90.00
_cell.angle_beta   90.00
_cell.angle_gamma   90.00
#
_symmetry.space_group_name_H-M   'P 1'
#
loop_
_entity.id
_entity.type
_entity.pdbx_description
1 polymer ?
#
loop_
_entity_poly.entity_id
_entity_poly.type
_entity_poly.pdbx_seq_one_letter_code
_entity_poly.pdbx_strand_id
1 'polypeptide(L)'
;GKSGTGIGLALTKGIVELHHGTIRVESELGKGTSFIVTLRLGNELFTEEQISRNPDCVRQIEIPKPETDAFLKTELEENAPITRIPDAKMLIVEDNESIREMLANIFKPFYQILTAANGEEGWQLVRSEMPCIVVSDVVMPKMSGTELCKLIKSDFNTCHIPVVLLTARTAVELNIEGLRIGADDYITKPFHTNLLISRCNNLVNSRILLQEKFSKQPQTAAQMLATNPIDKDILDRAMAIIEQHLDDTEFNVNVFAREMAMARTNLFTKLKAITGQTPNDFILTIRLKKGALMLRNNPELNITEISDKIGFS
;
A
#
# COMPACT_ATOMS: atom_id res chain seq x y z
N GLY A 1 -27.50 3.66 23.58
CA GLY A 1 -26.51 3.07 24.46
C GLY A 1 -25.89 1.87 23.76
N LYS A 2 -24.64 1.98 23.34
CA LYS A 2 -23.90 0.82 22.83
C LYS A 2 -23.41 0.03 24.04
N SER A 3 -23.94 -1.19 24.22
CA SER A 3 -23.52 -2.15 25.25
C SER A 3 -22.11 -2.66 24.87
N GLY A 4 -21.10 -2.18 25.55
CA GLY A 4 -19.77 -2.81 25.53
C GLY A 4 -19.86 -4.14 26.27
N THR A 5 -19.15 -5.17 25.82
CA THR A 5 -19.15 -6.55 26.36
C THR A 5 -18.65 -6.67 27.80
N GLY A 6 -18.26 -5.59 28.47
CA GLY A 6 -17.82 -5.56 29.88
C GLY A 6 -16.52 -6.33 30.19
N ILE A 7 -15.99 -7.08 29.22
CA ILE A 7 -14.83 -7.97 29.39
C ILE A 7 -13.52 -7.18 29.60
N GLY A 8 -13.38 -6.02 28.96
CA GLY A 8 -12.14 -5.24 29.00
C GLY A 8 -11.77 -4.76 30.42
N LEU A 9 -12.71 -4.19 31.15
CA LEU A 9 -12.49 -3.73 32.54
C LEU A 9 -12.24 -4.88 33.53
N ALA A 10 -12.93 -6.02 33.35
CA ALA A 10 -12.71 -7.21 34.14
C ALA A 10 -11.29 -7.77 33.91
N LEU A 11 -10.82 -7.80 32.66
CA LEU A 11 -9.46 -8.23 32.30
C LEU A 11 -8.41 -7.27 32.89
N THR A 12 -8.61 -5.95 32.72
CA THR A 12 -7.71 -4.93 33.30
C THR A 12 -7.60 -5.08 34.81
N LYS A 13 -8.73 -5.28 35.51
CA LYS A 13 -8.74 -5.51 36.93
C LYS A 13 -7.95 -6.79 37.33
N GLY A 14 -8.16 -7.89 36.61
CA GLY A 14 -7.43 -9.14 36.83
C GLY A 14 -5.92 -8.98 36.66
N ILE A 15 -5.47 -8.24 35.61
CA ILE A 15 -4.05 -7.98 35.40
C ILE A 15 -3.46 -7.13 36.53
N VAL A 16 -4.14 -6.07 36.96
CA VAL A 16 -3.68 -5.22 38.06
C VAL A 16 -3.58 -6.00 39.36
N GLU A 17 -4.56 -6.86 39.65
CA GLU A 17 -4.58 -7.71 40.84
C GLU A 17 -3.47 -8.79 40.81
N LEU A 18 -3.17 -9.37 39.65
CA LEU A 18 -2.03 -10.29 39.47
C LEU A 18 -0.67 -9.61 39.76
N HIS A 19 -0.57 -8.31 39.56
CA HIS A 19 0.61 -7.51 39.91
C HIS A 19 0.52 -6.92 41.33
N HIS A 20 -0.35 -7.48 42.20
CA HIS A 20 -0.58 -7.00 43.56
C HIS A 20 -0.93 -5.50 43.67
N GLY A 21 -1.51 -4.96 42.58
CA GLY A 21 -1.96 -3.58 42.49
C GLY A 21 -3.44 -3.41 42.86
N THR A 22 -3.91 -2.16 42.78
CA THR A 22 -5.33 -1.82 42.98
C THR A 22 -5.80 -0.94 41.85
N ILE A 23 -7.06 -1.10 41.43
CA ILE A 23 -7.73 -0.23 40.47
C ILE A 23 -8.99 0.36 41.10
N ARG A 24 -9.14 1.68 40.94
CA ARG A 24 -10.33 2.42 41.38
C ARG A 24 -10.91 3.22 40.21
N VAL A 25 -12.22 3.42 40.24
CA VAL A 25 -12.93 4.21 39.26
C VAL A 25 -13.70 5.31 39.98
N GLU A 26 -13.49 6.54 39.52
CA GLU A 26 -14.22 7.71 39.96
C GLU A 26 -14.95 8.29 38.75
N SER A 27 -16.29 8.41 38.83
CA SER A 27 -17.10 8.89 37.71
C SER A 27 -18.16 9.88 38.19
N GLU A 28 -18.23 11.03 37.53
CA GLU A 28 -19.25 12.04 37.80
C GLU A 28 -19.98 12.39 36.50
N LEU A 29 -21.30 12.33 36.54
CA LEU A 29 -22.13 12.59 35.36
C LEU A 29 -21.89 14.00 34.83
N GLY A 30 -21.48 14.10 33.54
CA GLY A 30 -21.16 15.36 32.89
C GLY A 30 -19.72 15.88 33.09
N LYS A 31 -18.92 15.22 33.96
CA LYS A 31 -17.50 15.59 34.19
C LYS A 31 -16.51 14.54 33.72
N GLY A 32 -16.97 13.30 33.46
CA GLY A 32 -16.13 12.23 32.93
C GLY A 32 -15.86 11.10 33.94
N THR A 33 -14.92 10.21 33.58
CA THR A 33 -14.55 9.03 34.38
C THR A 33 -13.03 8.97 34.47
N SER A 34 -12.50 8.80 35.70
CA SER A 34 -11.08 8.61 35.99
C SER A 34 -10.83 7.19 36.47
N PHE A 35 -9.86 6.51 35.86
CA PHE A 35 -9.36 5.21 36.32
C PHE A 35 -8.02 5.42 37.02
N ILE A 36 -7.94 5.01 38.28
CA ILE A 36 -6.74 5.16 39.09
C ILE A 36 -6.17 3.77 39.33
N VAL A 37 -5.00 3.49 38.77
CA VAL A 37 -4.27 2.23 38.90
C VAL A 37 -3.05 2.49 39.82
N THR A 38 -2.91 1.73 40.86
CA THR A 38 -1.77 1.77 41.78
C THR A 38 -1.05 0.45 41.73
N LEU A 39 0.23 0.44 41.37
CA LEU A 39 1.13 -0.69 41.36
C LEU A 39 2.21 -0.49 42.41
N ARG A 40 2.58 -1.54 43.15
CA ARG A 40 3.69 -1.50 44.09
C ARG A 40 5.01 -1.68 43.35
N LEU A 41 6.00 -0.86 43.72
CA LEU A 41 7.36 -0.98 43.20
C LEU A 41 8.17 -1.93 44.08
N GLY A 42 8.90 -2.85 43.48
CA GLY A 42 9.76 -3.83 44.19
C GLY A 42 9.34 -5.26 43.96
N ASN A 43 10.25 -6.19 44.29
CA ASN A 43 10.10 -7.61 44.01
C ASN A 43 9.62 -8.42 45.26
N GLU A 44 9.36 -7.75 46.38
CA GLU A 44 9.05 -8.38 47.68
C GLU A 44 7.75 -9.17 47.70
N LEU A 45 6.86 -8.94 46.71
CA LEU A 45 5.55 -9.55 46.61
C LEU A 45 5.49 -10.72 45.61
N PHE A 46 6.60 -10.97 44.93
CA PHE A 46 6.70 -12.03 43.93
C PHE A 46 7.54 -13.18 44.45
N THR A 47 7.19 -14.40 44.13
CA THR A 47 8.00 -15.59 44.45
C THR A 47 9.25 -15.64 43.57
N GLU A 48 10.32 -16.34 43.99
CA GLU A 48 11.54 -16.46 43.18
C GLU A 48 11.28 -17.04 41.77
N GLU A 49 10.26 -17.87 41.63
CA GLU A 49 9.82 -18.46 40.37
C GLU A 49 9.12 -17.42 39.45
N GLN A 50 8.54 -16.38 40.05
CA GLN A 50 7.89 -15.27 39.30
C GLN A 50 8.86 -14.14 38.92
N ILE A 51 10.06 -14.13 39.50
CA ILE A 51 11.10 -13.13 39.22
C ILE A 51 12.06 -13.70 38.22
N SER A 52 11.96 -13.25 36.96
CA SER A 52 12.97 -13.57 35.93
C SER A 52 14.24 -12.75 36.17
N ARG A 53 15.33 -13.42 36.60
CA ARG A 53 16.68 -12.81 36.74
C ARG A 53 17.45 -12.76 35.45
N ASN A 54 16.91 -13.24 34.34
CA ASN A 54 17.57 -13.26 33.04
C ASN A 54 17.14 -12.06 32.23
N PRO A 55 18.03 -11.08 31.93
CA PRO A 55 17.71 -9.94 31.10
C PRO A 55 17.28 -10.35 29.66
N ASP A 56 17.60 -11.57 29.23
CA ASP A 56 17.17 -12.12 27.94
C ASP A 56 15.73 -12.68 27.96
N CYS A 57 15.11 -12.92 29.13
CA CYS A 57 13.71 -13.33 29.21
C CYS A 57 12.70 -12.24 28.79
N VAL A 58 13.08 -10.97 28.80
CA VAL A 58 12.25 -9.89 28.27
C VAL A 58 12.15 -9.95 26.73
N ARG A 59 13.06 -10.71 26.08
CA ARG A 59 13.06 -10.92 24.61
C ARG A 59 12.31 -12.16 24.15
N GLN A 60 11.80 -13.00 25.08
CA GLN A 60 11.15 -14.28 24.75
C GLN A 60 9.76 -14.42 25.37
N ILE A 61 8.95 -13.36 25.38
CA ILE A 61 7.51 -13.58 25.30
C ILE A 61 7.28 -13.89 23.81
N GLU A 62 7.41 -15.16 23.45
CA GLU A 62 6.86 -15.67 22.20
C GLU A 62 5.34 -15.56 22.33
N ILE A 63 4.80 -14.42 21.92
CA ILE A 63 3.44 -14.35 21.41
C ILE A 63 3.40 -15.41 20.31
N PRO A 64 2.48 -16.40 20.31
CA PRO A 64 2.38 -17.38 19.23
C PRO A 64 2.36 -16.59 17.92
N LYS A 65 3.44 -16.68 17.16
CA LYS A 65 3.57 -16.03 15.86
C LYS A 65 2.54 -16.68 14.95
N PRO A 66 1.65 -15.91 14.32
CA PRO A 66 0.97 -16.44 13.15
C PRO A 66 2.08 -16.82 12.15
N GLU A 67 1.93 -17.95 11.48
CA GLU A 67 2.90 -18.56 10.53
C GLU A 67 3.28 -17.70 9.31
N THR A 68 3.00 -16.40 9.36
CA THR A 68 3.36 -15.39 8.35
C THR A 68 4.77 -14.80 8.52
N ASP A 69 5.49 -15.11 9.61
CA ASP A 69 6.81 -14.52 9.90
C ASP A 69 7.99 -15.12 9.11
N ALA A 70 7.78 -16.17 8.32
CA ALA A 70 8.82 -16.68 7.41
C ALA A 70 9.11 -15.70 6.26
N PHE A 71 8.14 -14.86 5.88
CA PHE A 71 8.32 -13.80 4.87
C PHE A 71 9.00 -12.53 5.43
N LEU A 72 8.85 -12.25 6.74
CA LEU A 72 9.35 -11.02 7.37
C LEU A 72 10.87 -11.04 7.65
N LYS A 73 11.51 -12.21 7.72
CA LYS A 73 12.96 -12.28 7.97
C LYS A 73 13.82 -11.98 6.76
N THR A 74 13.27 -12.04 5.56
CA THR A 74 14.01 -11.74 4.32
C THR A 74 13.96 -10.25 3.95
N GLU A 75 13.03 -9.47 4.53
CA GLU A 75 12.81 -8.06 4.18
C GLU A 75 13.43 -7.04 5.17
N LEU A 76 13.94 -7.50 6.34
CA LEU A 76 14.55 -6.60 7.33
C LEU A 76 16.02 -6.25 7.03
N GLU A 77 16.64 -6.81 6.00
CA GLU A 77 18.03 -6.54 5.63
C GLU A 77 18.22 -5.50 4.52
N GLU A 78 17.19 -5.01 3.89
CA GLU A 78 17.33 -3.89 2.95
C GLU A 78 16.83 -2.59 3.59
N ASN A 79 17.70 -1.92 4.34
CA ASN A 79 17.68 -0.48 4.52
C ASN A 79 17.92 0.19 3.15
N ALA A 80 17.00 0.02 2.21
CA ALA A 80 16.95 0.88 1.05
C ALA A 80 16.76 2.30 1.59
N PRO A 81 17.63 3.25 1.23
CA PRO A 81 17.49 4.63 1.69
C PRO A 81 16.07 5.08 1.31
N ILE A 82 15.32 5.59 2.30
CA ILE A 82 13.98 6.12 2.08
C ILE A 82 14.14 7.28 1.10
N THR A 83 13.96 6.98 -0.18
CA THR A 83 14.13 7.96 -1.24
C THR A 83 12.89 8.85 -1.20
N ARG A 84 13.09 10.12 -0.87
CA ARG A 84 12.03 11.12 -1.00
C ARG A 84 11.65 11.17 -2.48
N ILE A 85 10.39 10.90 -2.79
CA ILE A 85 9.86 11.04 -4.13
C ILE A 85 9.39 12.49 -4.25
N PRO A 86 10.06 13.33 -5.06
CA PRO A 86 9.61 14.71 -5.25
C PRO A 86 8.16 14.70 -5.73
N ASP A 87 7.31 15.53 -5.11
CA ASP A 87 5.89 15.73 -5.46
C ASP A 87 4.95 14.53 -5.29
N ALA A 88 5.37 13.45 -4.62
CA ALA A 88 4.50 12.33 -4.31
C ALA A 88 3.43 12.72 -3.29
N LYS A 89 2.15 12.58 -3.66
CA LYS A 89 1.00 12.86 -2.80
C LYS A 89 0.57 11.60 -2.06
N MET A 90 0.42 11.69 -0.74
CA MET A 90 -0.20 10.64 0.07
C MET A 90 -1.54 11.15 0.61
N LEU A 91 -2.59 10.35 0.50
CA LEU A 91 -3.88 10.66 1.11
C LEU A 91 -4.04 9.85 2.41
N ILE A 92 -4.35 10.55 3.49
CA ILE A 92 -4.68 9.98 4.80
C ILE A 92 -6.15 10.24 5.08
N VAL A 93 -6.91 9.15 5.36
CA VAL A 93 -8.34 9.19 5.64
C VAL A 93 -8.57 8.63 7.04
N GLU A 94 -8.98 9.49 7.98
CA GLU A 94 -9.15 9.14 9.39
C GLU A 94 -10.17 10.13 9.99
N ASP A 95 -11.20 9.65 10.68
CA ASP A 95 -12.24 10.50 11.25
C ASP A 95 -11.78 11.24 12.51
N ASN A 96 -10.88 10.63 13.30
CA ASN A 96 -10.29 11.27 14.47
C ASN A 96 -9.22 12.29 14.07
N GLU A 97 -9.48 13.56 14.36
CA GLU A 97 -8.58 14.68 14.02
C GLU A 97 -7.17 14.52 14.58
N SER A 98 -7.06 14.14 15.85
CA SER A 98 -5.74 13.96 16.51
C SER A 98 -4.91 12.85 15.87
N ILE A 99 -5.56 11.73 15.49
CA ILE A 99 -4.88 10.61 14.81
C ILE A 99 -4.53 11.03 13.38
N ARG A 100 -5.42 11.73 12.69
CA ARG A 100 -5.19 12.25 11.33
C ARG A 100 -4.01 13.20 11.28
N GLU A 101 -3.90 14.15 12.25
CA GLU A 101 -2.76 15.04 12.37
C GLU A 101 -1.46 14.30 12.73
N MET A 102 -1.53 13.34 13.64
CA MET A 102 -0.38 12.49 13.98
C MET A 102 0.15 11.76 12.74
N LEU A 103 -0.71 11.10 11.97
CA LEU A 103 -0.33 10.42 10.74
C LEU A 103 0.25 11.39 9.71
N ALA A 104 -0.37 12.56 9.53
CA ALA A 104 0.12 13.60 8.64
C ALA A 104 1.54 14.06 9.03
N ASN A 105 1.82 14.26 10.30
CA ASN A 105 3.14 14.66 10.79
C ASN A 105 4.20 13.56 10.59
N ILE A 106 3.82 12.29 10.73
CA ILE A 106 4.70 11.13 10.48
C ILE A 106 5.17 11.09 9.02
N PHE A 107 4.26 11.33 8.07
CA PHE A 107 4.54 11.18 6.65
C PHE A 107 4.97 12.46 5.93
N LYS A 108 4.75 13.63 6.52
CA LYS A 108 5.14 14.95 5.96
C LYS A 108 6.60 15.05 5.49
N PRO A 109 7.60 14.38 6.14
CA PRO A 109 8.98 14.39 5.62
C PRO A 109 9.15 13.72 4.25
N PHE A 110 8.24 12.82 3.87
CA PHE A 110 8.36 11.95 2.70
C PHE A 110 7.40 12.31 1.56
N TYR A 111 6.21 12.84 1.88
CA TYR A 111 5.11 13.06 0.95
C TYR A 111 4.47 14.45 1.10
N GLN A 112 3.82 14.90 0.03
CA GLN A 112 2.80 15.94 0.14
C GLN A 112 1.52 15.30 0.70
N ILE A 113 1.09 15.75 1.87
CA ILE A 113 -0.02 15.12 2.60
C ILE A 113 -1.34 15.76 2.21
N LEU A 114 -2.28 14.93 1.80
CA LEU A 114 -3.70 15.21 1.67
C LEU A 114 -4.43 14.52 2.81
N THR A 115 -5.46 15.14 3.37
CA THR A 115 -6.23 14.57 4.48
C THR A 115 -7.71 14.63 4.21
N ALA A 116 -8.46 13.61 4.67
CA ALA A 116 -9.91 13.55 4.64
C ALA A 116 -10.45 12.99 5.97
N ALA A 117 -11.63 13.44 6.37
CA ALA A 117 -12.27 13.02 7.62
C ALA A 117 -13.21 11.81 7.47
N ASN A 118 -13.47 11.35 6.26
CA ASN A 118 -14.31 10.21 5.95
C ASN A 118 -14.03 9.70 4.52
N GLY A 119 -14.57 8.50 4.19
CA GLY A 119 -14.34 7.89 2.89
C GLY A 119 -14.94 8.67 1.71
N GLU A 120 -16.03 9.44 1.90
CA GLU A 120 -16.62 10.25 0.81
C GLU A 120 -15.69 11.38 0.39
N GLU A 121 -15.16 12.12 1.35
CA GLU A 121 -14.14 13.16 1.11
C GLU A 121 -12.87 12.54 0.53
N GLY A 122 -12.45 11.38 1.08
CA GLY A 122 -11.32 10.59 0.57
C GLY A 122 -11.48 10.23 -0.90
N TRP A 123 -12.67 9.75 -1.30
CA TRP A 123 -12.96 9.42 -2.69
C TRP A 123 -12.88 10.62 -3.64
N GLN A 124 -13.39 11.77 -3.22
CA GLN A 124 -13.27 13.00 -4.01
C GLN A 124 -11.81 13.39 -4.24
N LEU A 125 -10.99 13.35 -3.17
CA LEU A 125 -9.55 13.65 -3.25
C LEU A 125 -8.78 12.62 -4.08
N VAL A 126 -9.11 11.34 -4.00
CA VAL A 126 -8.50 10.32 -4.86
C VAL A 126 -8.68 10.65 -6.33
N ARG A 127 -9.90 11.05 -6.74
CA ARG A 127 -10.22 11.37 -8.14
C ARG A 127 -9.61 12.66 -8.63
N SER A 128 -9.54 13.69 -7.80
CA SER A 128 -9.01 15.01 -8.19
C SER A 128 -7.50 15.09 -8.13
N GLU A 129 -6.89 14.48 -7.11
CA GLU A 129 -5.47 14.65 -6.79
C GLU A 129 -4.59 13.48 -7.20
N MET A 130 -5.19 12.31 -7.48
CA MET A 130 -4.50 11.07 -7.91
C MET A 130 -3.28 10.75 -7.03
N PRO A 131 -3.46 10.51 -5.71
CA PRO A 131 -2.34 10.24 -4.81
C PRO A 131 -1.60 8.96 -5.18
N CYS A 132 -0.31 8.88 -4.87
CA CYS A 132 0.50 7.70 -5.12
C CYS A 132 0.23 6.55 -4.13
N ILE A 133 -0.41 6.85 -2.99
CA ILE A 133 -0.82 5.89 -1.97
C ILE A 133 -1.95 6.48 -1.11
N VAL A 134 -2.86 5.62 -0.63
CA VAL A 134 -3.93 5.97 0.32
C VAL A 134 -3.73 5.16 1.60
N VAL A 135 -3.75 5.83 2.75
CA VAL A 135 -3.78 5.22 4.09
C VAL A 135 -5.12 5.58 4.71
N SER A 136 -5.94 4.59 5.03
CA SER A 136 -7.31 4.82 5.52
C SER A 136 -7.61 4.01 6.76
N ASP A 137 -8.27 4.62 7.75
CA ASP A 137 -8.94 3.84 8.78
C ASP A 137 -10.07 3.00 8.17
N VAL A 138 -10.33 1.83 8.76
CA VAL A 138 -11.42 0.93 8.34
C VAL A 138 -12.76 1.47 8.81
N VAL A 139 -12.86 1.94 10.05
CA VAL A 139 -14.14 2.30 10.70
C VAL A 139 -14.28 3.82 10.75
N MET A 140 -15.04 4.36 9.83
CA MET A 140 -15.32 5.80 9.74
C MET A 140 -16.80 6.06 9.48
N PRO A 141 -17.31 7.26 9.85
CA PRO A 141 -18.68 7.67 9.52
C PRO A 141 -18.86 7.89 8.01
N LYS A 142 -20.10 7.91 7.54
CA LYS A 142 -20.55 8.08 6.14
C LYS A 142 -20.09 6.92 5.26
N MET A 143 -18.82 6.85 4.90
CA MET A 143 -18.20 5.80 4.10
C MET A 143 -17.00 5.23 4.84
N SER A 144 -16.97 3.92 5.02
CA SER A 144 -15.87 3.18 5.65
C SER A 144 -14.64 3.11 4.74
N GLY A 145 -13.45 2.85 5.33
CA GLY A 145 -12.23 2.64 4.54
C GLY A 145 -12.29 1.43 3.62
N THR A 146 -13.06 0.42 3.99
CA THR A 146 -13.27 -0.77 3.14
C THR A 146 -14.13 -0.46 1.91
N GLU A 147 -15.16 0.37 2.05
CA GLU A 147 -15.98 0.86 0.92
C GLU A 147 -15.14 1.78 0.02
N LEU A 148 -14.38 2.70 0.61
CA LEU A 148 -13.44 3.54 -0.14
C LEU A 148 -12.44 2.70 -0.94
N CYS A 149 -11.84 1.69 -0.31
CA CYS A 149 -10.90 0.77 -0.98
C CYS A 149 -11.56 0.06 -2.17
N LYS A 150 -12.77 -0.48 -2.00
CA LYS A 150 -13.53 -1.10 -3.09
C LYS A 150 -13.78 -0.14 -4.24
N LEU A 151 -14.16 1.11 -3.96
CA LEU A 151 -14.34 2.13 -5.00
C LEU A 151 -13.04 2.40 -5.75
N ILE A 152 -11.93 2.62 -5.03
CA ILE A 152 -10.61 2.84 -5.63
C ILE A 152 -10.22 1.67 -6.53
N LYS A 153 -10.37 0.43 -6.06
CA LYS A 153 -9.92 -0.77 -6.77
C LYS A 153 -10.84 -1.19 -7.93
N SER A 154 -12.09 -0.75 -7.92
CA SER A 154 -13.05 -1.02 -9.02
C SER A 154 -13.07 0.06 -10.10
N ASP A 155 -12.62 1.27 -9.80
CA ASP A 155 -12.59 2.36 -10.77
C ASP A 155 -11.38 2.25 -11.71
N PHE A 156 -11.64 2.40 -13.00
CA PHE A 156 -10.64 2.28 -14.06
C PHE A 156 -9.43 3.20 -13.87
N ASN A 157 -9.65 4.44 -13.44
CA ASN A 157 -8.59 5.44 -13.34
C ASN A 157 -7.78 5.31 -12.06
N THR A 158 -8.34 4.72 -10.99
CA THR A 158 -7.72 4.72 -9.66
C THR A 158 -7.30 3.35 -9.16
N CYS A 159 -7.70 2.24 -9.80
CA CYS A 159 -7.45 0.88 -9.34
C CYS A 159 -5.96 0.55 -9.13
N HIS A 160 -5.07 1.28 -9.79
CA HIS A 160 -3.62 1.15 -9.62
C HIS A 160 -3.11 1.75 -8.30
N ILE A 161 -3.85 2.64 -7.64
CA ILE A 161 -3.40 3.32 -6.42
C ILE A 161 -3.36 2.31 -5.26
N PRO A 162 -2.22 2.11 -4.59
CA PRO A 162 -2.13 1.26 -3.42
C PRO A 162 -2.92 1.84 -2.25
N VAL A 163 -3.64 0.94 -1.54
CA VAL A 163 -4.45 1.27 -0.37
C VAL A 163 -3.98 0.45 0.82
N VAL A 164 -3.59 1.13 1.89
CA VAL A 164 -3.26 0.54 3.19
C VAL A 164 -4.41 0.81 4.16
N LEU A 165 -4.97 -0.24 4.75
CA LEU A 165 -6.06 -0.14 5.71
C LEU A 165 -5.54 -0.27 7.15
N LEU A 166 -5.86 0.73 8.00
CA LEU A 166 -5.59 0.71 9.42
C LEU A 166 -6.79 0.10 10.15
N THR A 167 -6.59 -0.89 11.00
CA THR A 167 -7.68 -1.66 11.60
C THR A 167 -7.45 -1.99 13.06
N ALA A 168 -8.52 -2.05 13.85
CA ALA A 168 -8.49 -2.55 15.22
C ALA A 168 -8.65 -4.08 15.33
N ARG A 169 -8.96 -4.78 14.22
CA ARG A 169 -9.14 -6.24 14.19
C ARG A 169 -7.83 -6.94 13.86
N THR A 170 -7.68 -8.16 14.39
CA THR A 170 -6.51 -9.00 14.10
C THR A 170 -6.47 -9.41 12.61
N ALA A 171 -5.26 -9.60 12.08
CA ALA A 171 -5.05 -9.97 10.67
C ALA A 171 -5.82 -11.24 10.24
N VAL A 172 -6.13 -12.14 11.16
CA VAL A 172 -6.84 -13.40 10.88
C VAL A 172 -8.33 -13.16 10.57
N GLU A 173 -9.01 -12.24 11.28
CA GLU A 173 -10.41 -11.90 11.02
C GLU A 173 -10.58 -11.10 9.72
N LEU A 174 -9.57 -10.34 9.35
CA LEU A 174 -9.56 -9.54 8.11
C LEU A 174 -9.13 -10.33 6.88
N ASN A 175 -8.33 -11.40 7.02
CA ASN A 175 -7.91 -12.20 5.88
C ASN A 175 -9.09 -12.87 5.14
N ILE A 176 -10.18 -13.20 5.84
CA ILE A 176 -11.35 -13.81 5.21
C ILE A 176 -12.22 -12.76 4.48
N GLU A 177 -12.36 -11.55 5.02
CA GLU A 177 -13.06 -10.43 4.37
C GLU A 177 -12.12 -9.60 3.48
N GLY A 178 -10.86 -9.46 3.87
CA GLY A 178 -9.86 -8.58 3.26
C GLY A 178 -9.38 -9.04 1.90
N LEU A 179 -9.23 -10.35 1.64
CA LEU A 179 -8.92 -10.92 0.31
C LEU A 179 -10.01 -10.56 -0.73
N ARG A 180 -11.23 -10.21 -0.29
CA ARG A 180 -12.33 -9.77 -1.16
C ARG A 180 -12.35 -8.26 -1.39
N ILE A 181 -11.64 -7.46 -0.59
CA ILE A 181 -11.67 -5.99 -0.65
C ILE A 181 -10.62 -5.45 -1.61
N GLY A 182 -9.51 -6.17 -1.80
CA GLY A 182 -8.42 -5.81 -2.72
C GLY A 182 -7.46 -4.74 -2.18
N ALA A 183 -7.39 -4.52 -0.86
CA ALA A 183 -6.37 -3.65 -0.26
C ALA A 183 -4.97 -4.26 -0.43
N ASP A 184 -3.97 -3.40 -0.62
CA ASP A 184 -2.59 -3.83 -0.84
C ASP A 184 -1.88 -4.20 0.47
N ASP A 185 -2.30 -3.60 1.60
CA ASP A 185 -1.81 -3.98 2.94
C ASP A 185 -2.83 -3.65 4.04
N TYR A 186 -2.66 -4.32 5.20
CA TYR A 186 -3.44 -4.12 6.41
C TYR A 186 -2.51 -3.96 7.60
N ILE A 187 -2.74 -2.92 8.40
CA ILE A 187 -1.94 -2.64 9.59
C ILE A 187 -2.86 -2.55 10.81
N THR A 188 -2.61 -3.39 11.80
CA THR A 188 -3.40 -3.41 13.04
C THR A 188 -3.04 -2.26 13.96
N LYS A 189 -4.05 -1.60 14.54
CA LYS A 189 -3.90 -0.63 15.63
C LYS A 189 -3.85 -1.38 16.98
N PRO A 190 -2.89 -1.07 17.90
CA PRO A 190 -1.84 -0.06 17.79
C PRO A 190 -0.67 -0.53 16.91
N PHE A 191 -0.10 0.38 16.13
CA PHE A 191 1.00 0.10 15.21
C PHE A 191 2.29 0.83 15.60
N HIS A 192 3.41 0.24 15.22
CA HIS A 192 4.70 0.92 15.32
C HIS A 192 4.90 1.87 14.12
N THR A 193 5.24 3.12 14.39
CA THR A 193 5.42 4.16 13.37
C THR A 193 6.40 3.75 12.28
N ASN A 194 7.55 3.17 12.66
CA ASN A 194 8.57 2.73 11.69
C ASN A 194 8.06 1.62 10.77
N LEU A 195 7.24 0.70 11.28
CA LEU A 195 6.64 -0.37 10.48
C LEU A 195 5.65 0.22 9.47
N LEU A 196 4.81 1.16 9.89
CA LEU A 196 3.85 1.83 9.02
C LEU A 196 4.58 2.58 7.89
N ILE A 197 5.62 3.36 8.22
CA ILE A 197 6.44 4.08 7.23
C ILE A 197 7.07 3.10 6.25
N SER A 198 7.73 2.04 6.74
CA SER A 198 8.41 1.05 5.89
C SER A 198 7.44 0.37 4.92
N ARG A 199 6.26 -0.07 5.37
CA ARG A 199 5.26 -0.72 4.52
C ARG A 199 4.73 0.21 3.44
N CYS A 200 4.35 1.44 3.79
CA CYS A 200 3.90 2.42 2.82
C CYS A 200 4.98 2.75 1.78
N ASN A 201 6.21 2.97 2.23
CA ASN A 201 7.33 3.26 1.33
C ASN A 201 7.69 2.07 0.44
N ASN A 202 7.64 0.84 0.95
CA ASN A 202 7.90 -0.36 0.14
C ASN A 202 6.88 -0.51 -0.99
N LEU A 203 5.59 -0.28 -0.74
CA LEU A 203 4.56 -0.31 -1.78
C LEU A 203 4.83 0.71 -2.90
N VAL A 204 5.19 1.93 -2.54
CA VAL A 204 5.48 2.99 -3.52
C VAL A 204 6.81 2.72 -4.25
N ASN A 205 7.88 2.41 -3.52
CA ASN A 205 9.21 2.19 -4.09
C ASN A 205 9.27 0.95 -5.00
N SER A 206 8.64 -0.16 -4.58
CA SER A 206 8.59 -1.37 -5.40
C SER A 206 7.98 -1.11 -6.78
N ARG A 207 6.95 -0.26 -6.83
CA ARG A 207 6.31 0.14 -8.07
C ARG A 207 7.24 0.97 -8.95
N ILE A 208 7.91 1.96 -8.38
CA ILE A 208 8.89 2.81 -9.09
C ILE A 208 10.03 1.96 -9.64
N LEU A 209 10.58 1.06 -8.82
CA LEU A 209 11.64 0.15 -9.24
C LEU A 209 11.22 -0.77 -10.39
N LEU A 210 9.97 -1.27 -10.36
CA LEU A 210 9.42 -2.08 -11.46
C LEU A 210 9.27 -1.26 -12.75
N GLN A 211 8.79 -0.01 -12.66
CA GLN A 211 8.68 0.90 -13.80
C GLN A 211 10.08 1.21 -14.39
N GLU A 212 11.07 1.46 -13.54
CA GLU A 212 12.45 1.67 -13.99
C GLU A 212 13.06 0.41 -14.63
N LYS A 213 12.88 -0.75 -14.03
CA LYS A 213 13.35 -2.03 -14.60
C LYS A 213 12.68 -2.28 -15.96
N PHE A 214 11.37 -2.04 -16.05
CA PHE A 214 10.68 -2.15 -17.32
C PHE A 214 11.25 -1.21 -18.37
N SER A 215 11.51 0.04 -18.06
CA SER A 215 12.07 1.02 -18.99
C SER A 215 13.50 0.65 -19.46
N LYS A 216 14.35 0.14 -18.56
CA LYS A 216 15.79 -0.05 -18.80
C LYS A 216 16.16 -1.46 -19.27
N GLN A 217 15.38 -2.49 -18.98
CA GLN A 217 15.72 -3.90 -19.25
C GLN A 217 14.82 -4.51 -20.32
N PRO A 218 15.38 -4.97 -21.47
CA PRO A 218 14.60 -5.57 -22.56
C PRO A 218 13.78 -6.79 -22.15
N GLN A 219 14.28 -7.60 -21.20
CA GLN A 219 13.63 -8.85 -20.76
C GLN A 219 12.44 -8.63 -19.83
N THR A 220 12.28 -7.44 -19.24
CA THR A 220 11.19 -7.18 -18.31
C THR A 220 9.87 -7.04 -19.06
N ALA A 221 8.93 -7.94 -18.80
CA ALA A 221 7.62 -7.92 -19.41
C ALA A 221 6.73 -6.80 -18.84
N ALA A 222 5.89 -6.18 -19.69
CA ALA A 222 4.97 -5.13 -19.25
C ALA A 222 3.96 -5.63 -18.22
N GLN A 223 3.57 -6.91 -18.28
CA GLN A 223 2.63 -7.56 -17.36
C GLN A 223 3.09 -7.52 -15.90
N MET A 224 4.41 -7.42 -15.65
CA MET A 224 4.95 -7.30 -14.29
C MET A 224 4.57 -5.97 -13.61
N LEU A 225 4.12 -4.98 -14.37
CA LEU A 225 3.67 -3.68 -13.85
C LEU A 225 2.21 -3.71 -13.36
N ALA A 226 1.46 -4.75 -13.72
CA ALA A 226 0.06 -4.89 -13.31
C ALA A 226 -0.04 -5.32 -11.86
N THR A 227 -0.73 -4.53 -11.03
CA THR A 227 -1.03 -4.84 -9.64
C THR A 227 -2.45 -5.37 -9.43
N ASN A 228 -3.27 -5.33 -10.47
CA ASN A 228 -4.66 -5.77 -10.43
C ASN A 228 -5.11 -6.30 -11.81
N PRO A 229 -6.23 -7.06 -11.90
CA PRO A 229 -6.71 -7.63 -13.16
C PRO A 229 -7.02 -6.60 -14.25
N ILE A 230 -7.52 -5.40 -13.87
CA ILE A 230 -7.87 -4.33 -14.82
C ILE A 230 -6.61 -3.81 -15.50
N ASP A 231 -5.55 -3.53 -14.74
CA ASP A 231 -4.27 -3.08 -15.28
C ASP A 231 -3.63 -4.14 -16.17
N LYS A 232 -3.76 -5.42 -15.78
CA LYS A 232 -3.25 -6.54 -16.58
C LYS A 232 -3.93 -6.60 -17.94
N ASP A 233 -5.26 -6.54 -18.00
CA ASP A 233 -6.01 -6.57 -19.25
C ASP A 233 -5.64 -5.40 -20.18
N ILE A 234 -5.47 -4.21 -19.60
CA ILE A 234 -5.05 -3.02 -20.36
C ILE A 234 -3.65 -3.22 -20.96
N LEU A 235 -2.70 -3.72 -20.18
CA LEU A 235 -1.33 -3.95 -20.67
C LEU A 235 -1.29 -5.07 -21.71
N ASP A 236 -2.03 -6.15 -21.51
CA ASP A 236 -2.11 -7.26 -22.48
C ASP A 236 -2.69 -6.79 -23.82
N ARG A 237 -3.78 -6.00 -23.81
CA ARG A 237 -4.34 -5.39 -25.02
C ARG A 237 -3.40 -4.39 -25.65
N ALA A 238 -2.78 -3.50 -24.86
CA ALA A 238 -1.81 -2.53 -25.35
C ALA A 238 -0.64 -3.20 -26.05
N MET A 239 -0.10 -4.27 -25.45
CA MET A 239 0.99 -5.04 -26.03
C MET A 239 0.58 -5.70 -27.34
N ALA A 240 -0.60 -6.36 -27.39
CA ALA A 240 -1.10 -7.01 -28.61
C ALA A 240 -1.27 -6.03 -29.77
N ILE A 241 -1.83 -4.84 -29.50
CA ILE A 241 -1.99 -3.79 -30.51
C ILE A 241 -0.63 -3.30 -31.04
N ILE A 242 0.32 -3.00 -30.16
CA ILE A 242 1.66 -2.53 -30.57
C ILE A 242 2.39 -3.62 -31.36
N GLU A 243 2.24 -4.88 -30.99
CA GLU A 243 2.85 -6.01 -31.71
C GLU A 243 2.26 -6.19 -33.12
N GLN A 244 0.97 -5.92 -33.33
CA GLN A 244 0.33 -5.94 -34.66
C GLN A 244 0.82 -4.80 -35.58
N HIS A 245 1.26 -3.68 -35.01
CA HIS A 245 1.75 -2.50 -35.73
C HIS A 245 3.25 -2.28 -35.53
N LEU A 246 4.01 -3.35 -35.28
CA LEU A 246 5.42 -3.22 -34.91
C LEU A 246 6.26 -2.54 -36.00
N ASP A 247 6.02 -2.91 -37.26
CA ASP A 247 6.71 -2.42 -38.47
C ASP A 247 6.03 -1.19 -39.12
N ASP A 248 4.86 -0.80 -38.62
CA ASP A 248 4.10 0.34 -39.16
C ASP A 248 4.68 1.66 -38.65
N THR A 249 5.39 2.40 -39.54
CA THR A 249 5.97 3.73 -39.26
C THR A 249 4.94 4.81 -38.99
N GLU A 250 3.69 4.64 -39.48
CA GLU A 250 2.59 5.60 -39.30
C GLU A 250 1.79 5.34 -38.01
N PHE A 251 2.07 4.24 -37.29
CA PHE A 251 1.41 3.92 -36.06
C PHE A 251 1.74 4.94 -34.96
N ASN A 252 0.74 5.70 -34.55
CA ASN A 252 0.88 6.79 -33.60
C ASN A 252 -0.16 6.70 -32.47
N VAL A 253 -0.06 7.58 -31.46
CA VAL A 253 -0.96 7.59 -30.28
C VAL A 253 -2.43 7.73 -30.65
N ASN A 254 -2.78 8.39 -31.76
CA ASN A 254 -4.19 8.52 -32.14
C ASN A 254 -4.76 7.20 -32.65
N VAL A 255 -3.98 6.46 -33.45
CA VAL A 255 -4.32 5.11 -33.90
C VAL A 255 -4.39 4.18 -32.70
N PHE A 256 -3.37 4.21 -31.83
CA PHE A 256 -3.30 3.41 -30.61
C PHE A 256 -4.50 3.63 -29.70
N ALA A 257 -4.89 4.88 -29.42
CA ALA A 257 -6.05 5.20 -28.59
C ALA A 257 -7.36 4.68 -29.20
N ARG A 258 -7.51 4.81 -30.54
CA ARG A 258 -8.68 4.30 -31.26
C ARG A 258 -8.80 2.78 -31.16
N GLU A 259 -7.71 2.04 -31.33
CA GLU A 259 -7.71 0.58 -31.25
C GLU A 259 -7.87 0.07 -29.82
N MET A 260 -7.35 0.81 -28.85
CA MET A 260 -7.64 0.58 -27.43
C MET A 260 -9.11 0.88 -27.06
N ALA A 261 -9.89 1.48 -27.97
CA ALA A 261 -11.25 1.99 -27.71
C ALA A 261 -11.32 2.98 -26.53
N MET A 262 -10.30 3.83 -26.41
CA MET A 262 -10.14 4.79 -25.31
C MET A 262 -9.96 6.21 -25.82
N ALA A 263 -10.47 7.17 -25.04
CA ALA A 263 -10.09 8.57 -25.25
C ALA A 263 -8.57 8.74 -25.03
N ARG A 264 -7.91 9.57 -25.85
CA ARG A 264 -6.46 9.81 -25.77
C ARG A 264 -6.00 10.25 -24.37
N THR A 265 -6.79 11.09 -23.71
CA THR A 265 -6.52 11.53 -22.31
C THR A 265 -6.55 10.39 -21.32
N ASN A 266 -7.53 9.48 -21.44
CA ASN A 266 -7.66 8.32 -20.56
C ASN A 266 -6.50 7.34 -20.79
N LEU A 267 -6.14 7.07 -22.04
CA LEU A 267 -4.99 6.24 -22.39
C LEU A 267 -3.70 6.83 -21.82
N PHE A 268 -3.50 8.14 -21.98
CA PHE A 268 -2.33 8.84 -21.44
C PHE A 268 -2.25 8.71 -19.92
N THR A 269 -3.32 9.06 -19.22
CA THR A 269 -3.37 9.03 -17.75
C THR A 269 -3.14 7.60 -17.25
N LYS A 270 -3.79 6.62 -17.86
CA LYS A 270 -3.72 5.23 -17.41
C LYS A 270 -2.36 4.60 -17.68
N LEU A 271 -1.81 4.72 -18.87
CA LEU A 271 -0.47 4.19 -19.17
C LEU A 271 0.61 4.86 -18.32
N LYS A 272 0.56 6.19 -18.18
CA LYS A 272 1.51 6.91 -17.33
C LYS A 272 1.42 6.45 -15.87
N ALA A 273 0.22 6.20 -15.37
CA ALA A 273 0.01 5.72 -14.02
C ALA A 273 0.56 4.30 -13.81
N ILE A 274 0.37 3.37 -14.74
CA ILE A 274 0.84 1.98 -14.63
C ILE A 274 2.34 1.88 -14.92
N THR A 275 2.80 2.47 -16.03
CA THR A 275 4.15 2.25 -16.60
C THR A 275 5.16 3.34 -16.30
N GLY A 276 4.72 4.49 -15.79
CA GLY A 276 5.53 5.69 -15.65
C GLY A 276 5.80 6.42 -16.98
N GLN A 277 5.34 5.88 -18.13
CA GLN A 277 5.66 6.36 -19.48
C GLN A 277 4.45 7.00 -20.16
N THR A 278 4.70 7.95 -21.05
CA THR A 278 3.67 8.41 -21.98
C THR A 278 3.33 7.33 -23.01
N PRO A 279 2.16 7.37 -23.68
CA PRO A 279 1.84 6.40 -24.72
C PRO A 279 2.87 6.33 -25.85
N ASN A 280 3.47 7.46 -26.24
CA ASN A 280 4.57 7.47 -27.23
C ASN A 280 5.81 6.74 -26.70
N ASP A 281 6.23 7.06 -25.47
CA ASP A 281 7.41 6.44 -24.87
C ASP A 281 7.17 4.94 -24.67
N PHE A 282 5.95 4.53 -24.35
CA PHE A 282 5.59 3.14 -24.21
C PHE A 282 5.68 2.38 -25.54
N ILE A 283 5.11 2.92 -26.65
CA ILE A 283 5.27 2.35 -27.98
C ILE A 283 6.76 2.22 -28.33
N LEU A 284 7.53 3.30 -28.16
CA LEU A 284 8.96 3.32 -28.42
C LEU A 284 9.71 2.26 -27.58
N THR A 285 9.41 2.18 -26.30
CA THR A 285 10.04 1.18 -25.40
C THR A 285 9.76 -0.24 -25.87
N ILE A 286 8.52 -0.56 -26.28
CA ILE A 286 8.18 -1.90 -26.77
C ILE A 286 8.91 -2.20 -28.09
N ARG A 287 8.94 -1.27 -29.04
CA ARG A 287 9.68 -1.42 -30.29
C ARG A 287 11.17 -1.68 -30.04
N LEU A 288 11.81 -0.87 -29.22
CA LEU A 288 13.22 -1.04 -28.87
C LEU A 288 13.51 -2.37 -28.16
N LYS A 289 12.62 -2.81 -27.26
CA LYS A 289 12.75 -4.14 -26.62
C LYS A 289 12.66 -5.29 -27.62
N LYS A 290 11.74 -5.20 -28.57
CA LYS A 290 11.62 -6.20 -29.65
C LYS A 290 12.87 -6.17 -30.55
N GLY A 291 13.38 -4.99 -30.92
CA GLY A 291 14.62 -4.87 -31.67
C GLY A 291 15.83 -5.47 -30.93
N ALA A 292 15.97 -5.21 -29.63
CA ALA A 292 17.03 -5.81 -28.83
C ALA A 292 16.94 -7.34 -28.75
N LEU A 293 15.71 -7.89 -28.66
CA LEU A 293 15.49 -9.33 -28.70
C LEU A 293 15.80 -9.91 -30.09
N MET A 294 15.45 -9.21 -31.18
CA MET A 294 15.80 -9.63 -32.56
C MET A 294 17.31 -9.65 -32.77
N LEU A 295 18.04 -8.61 -32.35
CA LEU A 295 19.51 -8.56 -32.39
C LEU A 295 20.16 -9.75 -31.68
N ARG A 296 19.58 -10.16 -30.57
CA ARG A 296 20.11 -11.28 -29.79
C ARG A 296 19.82 -12.66 -30.43
N ASN A 297 18.61 -12.82 -30.98
CA ASN A 297 18.10 -14.11 -31.39
C ASN A 297 18.31 -14.41 -32.88
N ASN A 298 18.59 -13.37 -33.70
CA ASN A 298 18.73 -13.46 -35.15
C ASN A 298 20.04 -12.80 -35.58
N PRO A 299 21.19 -13.44 -35.37
CA PRO A 299 22.52 -12.87 -35.68
C PRO A 299 22.74 -12.66 -37.17
N GLU A 300 21.91 -13.24 -38.02
CA GLU A 300 21.92 -13.06 -39.48
C GLU A 300 21.31 -11.74 -39.93
N LEU A 301 20.49 -11.08 -39.12
CA LEU A 301 19.86 -9.81 -39.48
C LEU A 301 20.80 -8.62 -39.21
N ASN A 302 20.87 -7.72 -40.16
CA ASN A 302 21.60 -6.46 -39.94
C ASN A 302 20.72 -5.43 -39.21
N ILE A 303 21.37 -4.34 -38.74
CA ILE A 303 20.68 -3.30 -37.94
C ILE A 303 19.57 -2.62 -38.73
N THR A 304 19.77 -2.39 -40.07
CA THR A 304 18.78 -1.76 -40.92
C THR A 304 17.54 -2.62 -41.07
N GLU A 305 17.72 -3.93 -41.32
CA GLU A 305 16.60 -4.87 -41.43
C GLU A 305 15.81 -4.98 -40.10
N ILE A 306 16.49 -4.89 -38.96
CA ILE A 306 15.82 -4.87 -37.67
C ILE A 306 15.08 -3.56 -37.48
N SER A 307 15.69 -2.41 -37.83
CA SER A 307 15.07 -1.09 -37.79
C SER A 307 13.75 -1.07 -38.57
N ASP A 308 13.74 -1.58 -39.79
CA ASP A 308 12.53 -1.67 -40.64
C ASP A 308 11.45 -2.56 -39.96
N LYS A 309 11.86 -3.70 -39.39
CA LYS A 309 10.94 -4.66 -38.72
C LYS A 309 10.30 -4.13 -37.42
N ILE A 310 10.89 -3.09 -36.83
CA ILE A 310 10.36 -2.47 -35.59
C ILE A 310 9.83 -1.04 -35.83
N GLY A 311 9.65 -0.66 -37.14
CA GLY A 311 9.00 0.59 -37.51
C GLY A 311 9.84 1.86 -37.28
N PHE A 312 11.16 1.75 -37.41
CA PHE A 312 12.09 2.88 -37.46
C PHE A 312 12.63 2.96 -38.88
N SER A 313 12.24 3.98 -39.60
CA SER A 313 12.74 4.30 -40.95
C SER A 313 13.69 5.47 -40.90
#